data_ef2c32e9a357e40def1e31fcf489e020
#
_entry.id   ef2c32e9a357e40def1e31fcf489e020
#
_cell.length_a   1.000
_cell.length_b   1.000
_cell.length_c   1.000
_cell.angle_alpha   90.00
_cell.angle_beta   90.00
_cell.angle_gamma   90.00
#
_symmetry.space_group_name_H-M   'P 1'
#
loop_
_entity.id
_entity.type
_entity.pdbx_description
1 polymer ?
#
loop_
_entity_poly.entity_id
_entity_poly.type
_entity_poly.pdbx_seq_one_letter_code
_entity_poly.pdbx_strand_id
1 'polypeptide(L)'
;MNAEIGFSEFGLLFLLALLLFSPKDLGKAIATFKYWKGKLYRLKFDLEDELLEPHKKVLARKKESAWIVEALRTFEPYRSAEKVAAFYPLSNEPDIRPILQDLAKEGRLLLPITYSDGLMDFVEIHDLEKELVEGRFHVHEPKKELPIYRGPIPFVLTPGVEFSWNGGRHGHGKGYYDRFLAKNPQAVKCGVAFSVQVSEKPLTLKPHDVPMNYIVAPKNDPEKEMPHVEKATV
;
A
#
# COMPACT_ATOMS: atom_id res chain seq x y z
N MET A 1 -0.67 18.21 -31.41
CA MET A 1 -1.36 19.28 -30.64
C MET A 1 -1.95 18.60 -29.40
N ASN A 2 -1.19 18.55 -28.34
CA ASN A 2 -1.61 17.91 -27.07
C ASN A 2 -2.42 18.95 -26.30
N ALA A 3 -3.73 18.74 -26.19
CA ALA A 3 -4.56 19.52 -25.30
C ALA A 3 -4.29 19.05 -23.87
N GLU A 4 -3.36 19.69 -23.19
CA GLU A 4 -3.28 19.61 -21.73
C GLU A 4 -4.50 20.35 -21.18
N ILE A 5 -5.44 19.59 -20.61
CA ILE A 5 -6.53 20.18 -19.82
C ILE A 5 -5.88 20.82 -18.60
N GLY A 6 -5.71 22.12 -18.64
CA GLY A 6 -5.04 22.90 -17.60
C GLY A 6 -5.89 22.98 -16.33
N PHE A 7 -5.24 23.31 -15.22
CA PHE A 7 -5.87 23.49 -13.89
C PHE A 7 -7.05 24.49 -13.93
N SER A 8 -7.06 25.44 -14.88
CA SER A 8 -8.13 26.42 -15.14
C SER A 8 -9.40 25.79 -15.72
N GLU A 9 -9.29 24.78 -16.58
CA GLU A 9 -10.44 24.13 -17.21
C GLU A 9 -11.13 23.17 -16.23
N PHE A 10 -10.35 22.50 -15.35
CA PHE A 10 -10.90 21.74 -14.23
C PHE A 10 -11.61 22.64 -13.22
N GLY A 11 -11.09 23.85 -12.97
CA GLY A 11 -11.72 24.85 -12.10
C GLY A 11 -13.06 25.31 -12.65
N LEU A 12 -13.15 25.52 -13.96
CA LEU A 12 -14.39 25.95 -14.62
C LEU A 12 -15.46 24.86 -14.60
N LEU A 13 -15.09 23.61 -14.89
CA LEU A 13 -15.99 22.44 -14.78
C LEU A 13 -16.48 22.22 -13.36
N PHE A 14 -15.63 22.44 -12.36
CA PHE A 14 -16.00 22.35 -10.95
C PHE A 14 -16.96 23.47 -10.52
N LEU A 15 -16.74 24.70 -11.02
CA LEU A 15 -17.64 25.83 -10.77
C LEU A 15 -19.01 25.63 -11.43
N LEU A 16 -19.05 25.09 -12.64
CA LEU A 16 -20.29 24.71 -13.34
C LEU A 16 -21.04 23.60 -12.59
N ALA A 17 -20.33 22.62 -12.06
CA ALA A 17 -20.93 21.58 -11.22
C ALA A 17 -21.54 22.14 -9.92
N LEU A 18 -20.88 23.14 -9.28
CA LEU A 18 -21.39 23.82 -8.10
C LEU A 18 -22.70 24.60 -8.36
N LEU A 19 -22.88 25.09 -9.59
CA LEU A 19 -24.11 25.81 -10.00
C LEU A 19 -25.28 24.87 -10.33
N LEU A 20 -24.99 23.61 -10.66
CA LEU A 20 -25.99 22.62 -11.08
C LEU A 20 -26.46 21.70 -9.95
N PHE A 21 -25.76 21.62 -8.82
CA PHE A 21 -26.09 20.73 -7.72
C PHE A 21 -26.58 21.46 -6.47
N SER A 22 -27.63 20.92 -5.83
CA SER A 22 -28.10 21.47 -4.57
C SER A 22 -27.08 21.25 -3.43
N PRO A 23 -27.08 22.05 -2.37
CA PRO A 23 -26.18 21.88 -1.23
C PRO A 23 -26.20 20.49 -0.59
N LYS A 24 -27.34 19.77 -0.68
CA LYS A 24 -27.49 18.38 -0.19
C LYS A 24 -26.76 17.35 -1.09
N ASP A 25 -26.62 17.65 -2.38
CA ASP A 25 -25.94 16.76 -3.32
C ASP A 25 -24.43 17.02 -3.37
N LEU A 26 -23.99 18.19 -2.87
CA LEU A 26 -22.59 18.56 -2.80
C LEU A 26 -21.74 17.56 -1.97
N GLY A 27 -22.29 17.07 -0.86
CA GLY A 27 -21.65 16.06 -0.03
C GLY A 27 -21.44 14.72 -0.76
N LYS A 28 -22.44 14.30 -1.54
CA LYS A 28 -22.37 13.11 -2.38
C LYS A 28 -21.41 13.34 -3.56
N ALA A 29 -21.45 14.51 -4.18
CA ALA A 29 -20.57 14.89 -5.28
C ALA A 29 -19.11 14.92 -4.81
N ILE A 30 -18.80 15.47 -3.64
CA ILE A 30 -17.46 15.48 -3.04
C ILE A 30 -16.98 14.06 -2.71
N ALA A 31 -17.84 13.21 -2.14
CA ALA A 31 -17.52 11.80 -1.87
C ALA A 31 -17.25 11.03 -3.16
N THR A 32 -18.09 11.25 -4.18
CA THR A 32 -17.94 10.67 -5.52
C THR A 32 -16.67 11.19 -6.20
N PHE A 33 -16.36 12.49 -6.09
CA PHE A 33 -15.14 13.08 -6.62
C PHE A 33 -13.87 12.52 -5.93
N LYS A 34 -13.89 12.33 -4.60
CA LYS A 34 -12.80 11.67 -3.87
C LYS A 34 -12.60 10.21 -4.30
N TYR A 35 -13.70 9.49 -4.55
CA TYR A 35 -13.67 8.13 -5.11
C TYR A 35 -13.06 8.12 -6.53
N TRP A 36 -13.52 9.05 -7.39
CA TRP A 36 -13.03 9.18 -8.75
C TRP A 36 -11.59 9.71 -8.81
N LYS A 37 -11.20 10.59 -7.89
CA LYS A 37 -9.81 11.04 -7.78
C LYS A 37 -8.85 9.87 -7.54
N GLY A 38 -9.18 8.96 -6.60
CA GLY A 38 -8.40 7.73 -6.39
C GLY A 38 -8.38 6.81 -7.63
N LYS A 39 -9.49 6.72 -8.35
CA LYS A 39 -9.60 5.94 -9.58
C LYS A 39 -8.86 6.59 -10.75
N LEU A 40 -8.89 7.93 -10.86
CA LEU A 40 -8.13 8.69 -11.87
C LEU A 40 -6.61 8.62 -11.60
N TYR A 41 -6.18 8.71 -10.34
CA TYR A 41 -4.78 8.51 -9.98
C TYR A 41 -4.30 7.12 -10.38
N ARG A 42 -5.14 6.10 -10.15
CA ARG A 42 -4.85 4.72 -10.61
C ARG A 42 -4.81 4.65 -12.13
N LEU A 43 -5.80 5.23 -12.82
CA LEU A 43 -5.87 5.24 -14.28
C LEU A 43 -4.71 6.04 -14.90
N LYS A 44 -4.33 7.17 -14.28
CA LYS A 44 -3.15 7.94 -14.70
C LYS A 44 -1.88 7.13 -14.54
N PHE A 45 -1.73 6.43 -13.41
CA PHE A 45 -0.60 5.55 -13.12
C PHE A 45 -0.56 4.38 -14.12
N ASP A 46 -1.70 3.75 -14.38
CA ASP A 46 -1.83 2.65 -15.34
C ASP A 46 -1.56 3.12 -16.79
N LEU A 47 -2.02 4.31 -17.18
CA LEU A 47 -1.79 4.90 -18.50
C LEU A 47 -0.35 5.39 -18.70
N GLU A 48 0.28 5.98 -17.68
CA GLU A 48 1.71 6.32 -17.72
C GLU A 48 2.58 5.06 -17.80
N ASP A 49 2.12 3.95 -17.19
CA ASP A 49 2.74 2.63 -17.32
C ASP A 49 2.65 2.06 -18.74
N GLU A 50 1.55 2.32 -19.43
CA GLU A 50 1.31 1.82 -20.79
C GLU A 50 2.06 2.62 -21.86
N LEU A 51 2.32 3.91 -21.63
CA LEU A 51 2.84 4.84 -22.62
C LEU A 51 4.33 5.18 -22.54
N LEU A 52 4.99 4.99 -21.38
CA LEU A 52 6.38 5.38 -21.17
C LEU A 52 7.32 4.18 -21.00
N GLU A 53 7.88 3.71 -22.12
CA GLU A 53 8.96 2.74 -22.22
C GLU A 53 8.81 1.53 -21.23
N PRO A 54 7.95 0.58 -21.53
CA PRO A 54 7.57 -0.52 -20.63
C PRO A 54 8.76 -1.25 -19.99
N HIS A 55 9.83 -1.46 -20.77
CA HIS A 55 11.00 -2.20 -20.31
C HIS A 55 11.83 -1.45 -19.24
N LYS A 56 12.04 -0.15 -19.39
CA LYS A 56 12.81 0.63 -18.39
C LYS A 56 12.08 0.72 -17.07
N LYS A 57 10.77 0.87 -17.13
CA LYS A 57 9.93 0.99 -15.93
C LYS A 57 9.84 -0.33 -15.15
N VAL A 58 9.68 -1.45 -15.86
CA VAL A 58 9.71 -2.79 -15.25
C VAL A 58 11.07 -3.06 -14.61
N LEU A 59 12.16 -2.67 -15.27
CA LEU A 59 13.50 -2.84 -14.71
C LEU A 59 13.72 -1.97 -13.46
N ALA A 60 13.29 -0.71 -13.49
CA ALA A 60 13.36 0.19 -12.34
C ALA A 60 12.57 -0.36 -11.13
N ARG A 61 11.33 -0.84 -11.34
CA ARG A 61 10.54 -1.49 -10.29
C ARG A 61 11.19 -2.74 -9.71
N LYS A 62 11.82 -3.56 -10.55
CA LYS A 62 12.59 -4.74 -10.08
C LYS A 62 13.75 -4.32 -9.20
N LYS A 63 14.52 -3.28 -9.58
CA LYS A 63 15.62 -2.75 -8.78
C LYS A 63 15.14 -2.19 -7.44
N GLU A 64 14.07 -1.40 -7.45
CA GLU A 64 13.47 -0.88 -6.22
C GLU A 64 12.94 -2.00 -5.31
N SER A 65 12.29 -3.02 -5.88
CA SER A 65 11.83 -4.18 -5.11
C SER A 65 12.99 -4.94 -4.46
N ALA A 66 14.08 -5.16 -5.20
CA ALA A 66 15.28 -5.80 -4.66
C ALA A 66 15.92 -4.98 -3.53
N TRP A 67 15.97 -3.65 -3.69
CA TRP A 67 16.44 -2.72 -2.66
C TRP A 67 15.56 -2.79 -1.39
N ILE A 68 14.24 -2.79 -1.55
CA ILE A 68 13.27 -2.90 -0.44
C ILE A 68 13.44 -4.22 0.32
N VAL A 69 13.60 -5.33 -0.41
CA VAL A 69 13.84 -6.66 0.17
C VAL A 69 15.11 -6.65 1.03
N GLU A 70 16.19 -6.07 0.53
CA GLU A 70 17.46 -6.00 1.26
C GLU A 70 17.37 -5.06 2.47
N ALA A 71 16.69 -3.90 2.32
CA ALA A 71 16.44 -2.99 3.42
C ALA A 71 15.67 -3.67 4.57
N LEU A 72 14.64 -4.45 4.25
CA LEU A 72 13.87 -5.20 5.24
C LEU A 72 14.71 -6.29 5.92
N ARG A 73 15.53 -7.03 5.17
CA ARG A 73 16.41 -8.08 5.71
C ARG A 73 17.42 -7.57 6.73
N THR A 74 17.83 -6.30 6.62
CA THR A 74 18.78 -5.67 7.56
C THR A 74 18.08 -4.90 8.67
N PHE A 75 16.78 -4.69 8.60
CA PHE A 75 16.01 -3.89 9.55
C PHE A 75 15.70 -4.66 10.84
N GLU A 76 16.27 -4.21 11.98
CA GLU A 76 16.18 -4.93 13.26
C GLU A 76 14.75 -5.18 13.75
N PRO A 77 13.80 -4.21 13.72
CA PRO A 77 12.43 -4.48 14.16
C PRO A 77 11.70 -5.55 13.34
N TYR A 78 12.05 -5.73 12.06
CA TYR A 78 11.54 -6.82 11.23
C TYR A 78 12.22 -8.15 11.58
N ARG A 79 13.54 -8.13 11.79
CA ARG A 79 14.33 -9.34 12.08
C ARG A 79 13.95 -9.98 13.41
N SER A 80 13.76 -9.17 14.44
CA SER A 80 13.43 -9.61 15.79
C SER A 80 11.96 -9.98 16.01
N ALA A 81 11.06 -9.65 15.07
CA ALA A 81 9.65 -9.93 15.20
C ALA A 81 9.35 -11.43 15.06
N GLU A 82 8.70 -12.04 16.06
CA GLU A 82 8.31 -13.46 16.03
C GLU A 82 7.29 -13.77 14.93
N LYS A 83 6.39 -12.83 14.64
CA LYS A 83 5.40 -12.90 13.56
C LYS A 83 5.37 -11.59 12.79
N VAL A 84 5.24 -11.71 11.48
CA VAL A 84 5.16 -10.57 10.56
C VAL A 84 3.89 -10.71 9.73
N ALA A 85 2.96 -9.79 9.93
CA ALA A 85 1.84 -9.62 9.02
C ALA A 85 2.32 -8.92 7.76
N ALA A 86 2.06 -9.52 6.61
CA ALA A 86 2.46 -9.00 5.31
C ALA A 86 1.27 -8.99 4.34
N PHE A 87 1.50 -8.60 3.12
CA PHE A 87 0.54 -8.67 2.02
C PHE A 87 1.13 -9.44 0.86
N TYR A 88 0.28 -10.11 0.07
CA TYR A 88 0.73 -10.66 -1.20
C TYR A 88 0.71 -9.54 -2.25
N PRO A 89 1.84 -9.21 -2.89
CA PRO A 89 1.95 -7.99 -3.69
C PRO A 89 1.12 -8.08 -4.97
N LEU A 90 0.44 -6.99 -5.30
CA LEU A 90 -0.17 -6.73 -6.59
C LEU A 90 0.90 -6.36 -7.63
N SER A 91 0.55 -6.39 -8.92
CA SER A 91 1.47 -6.04 -10.01
C SER A 91 2.01 -4.61 -9.96
N ASN A 92 1.29 -3.71 -9.27
CA ASN A 92 1.66 -2.31 -9.07
C ASN A 92 2.25 -2.01 -7.67
N GLU A 93 2.53 -3.04 -6.88
CA GLU A 93 3.16 -2.94 -5.57
C GLU A 93 4.60 -3.50 -5.62
N PRO A 94 5.49 -3.11 -4.69
CA PRO A 94 6.82 -3.69 -4.59
C PRO A 94 6.77 -5.21 -4.43
N ASP A 95 7.58 -5.92 -5.21
CA ASP A 95 7.65 -7.38 -5.15
C ASP A 95 8.41 -7.84 -3.90
N ILE A 96 7.67 -8.08 -2.83
CA ILE A 96 8.19 -8.61 -1.56
C ILE A 96 8.03 -10.14 -1.43
N ARG A 97 7.72 -10.86 -2.53
CA ARG A 97 7.60 -12.33 -2.47
C ARG A 97 8.85 -13.03 -1.92
N PRO A 98 10.09 -12.56 -2.16
CA PRO A 98 11.25 -13.13 -1.47
C PRO A 98 11.17 -13.03 0.06
N ILE A 99 10.66 -11.92 0.59
CA ILE A 99 10.39 -11.76 2.03
C ILE A 99 9.31 -12.73 2.52
N LEU A 100 8.23 -12.90 1.75
CA LEU A 100 7.18 -13.86 2.09
C LEU A 100 7.72 -15.30 2.13
N GLN A 101 8.58 -15.67 1.18
CA GLN A 101 9.22 -16.98 1.16
C GLN A 101 10.13 -17.21 2.37
N ASP A 102 10.94 -16.21 2.74
CA ASP A 102 11.82 -16.29 3.90
C ASP A 102 10.98 -16.47 5.19
N LEU A 103 9.97 -15.61 5.39
CA LEU A 103 9.07 -15.66 6.54
C LEU A 103 8.28 -16.97 6.64
N ALA A 104 7.80 -17.51 5.51
CA ALA A 104 7.05 -18.77 5.49
C ALA A 104 7.95 -19.94 5.94
N LYS A 105 9.20 -20.01 5.44
CA LYS A 105 10.19 -21.03 5.85
C LYS A 105 10.54 -20.93 7.33
N GLU A 106 10.54 -19.71 7.88
CA GLU A 106 10.82 -19.45 9.29
C GLU A 106 9.59 -19.63 10.19
N GLY A 107 8.41 -19.92 9.63
CA GLY A 107 7.15 -20.00 10.39
C GLY A 107 6.72 -18.67 11.00
N ARG A 108 7.02 -17.54 10.35
CA ARG A 108 6.76 -16.18 10.81
C ARG A 108 5.74 -15.42 9.97
N LEU A 109 5.36 -15.96 8.82
CA LEU A 109 4.48 -15.28 7.85
C LEU A 109 3.02 -15.32 8.28
N LEU A 110 2.39 -14.14 8.28
CA LEU A 110 0.95 -13.99 8.39
C LEU A 110 0.44 -13.25 7.14
N LEU A 111 -0.53 -13.81 6.42
CA LEU A 111 -1.19 -13.15 5.29
C LEU A 111 -2.65 -12.85 5.59
N PRO A 112 -3.19 -11.75 5.05
CA PRO A 112 -4.54 -11.31 5.35
C PRO A 112 -5.60 -12.15 4.63
N ILE A 113 -6.72 -12.37 5.32
CA ILE A 113 -8.00 -12.74 4.75
C ILE A 113 -9.01 -11.61 4.98
N THR A 114 -9.72 -11.19 3.94
CA THR A 114 -10.62 -10.05 4.01
C THR A 114 -12.07 -10.48 3.92
N TYR A 115 -12.94 -9.77 4.64
CA TYR A 115 -14.39 -10.02 4.69
C TYR A 115 -15.18 -8.88 4.03
N SER A 116 -16.42 -9.17 3.66
CA SER A 116 -17.30 -8.22 2.97
C SER A 116 -17.70 -7.01 3.83
N ASP A 117 -17.70 -7.17 5.15
CA ASP A 117 -17.99 -6.13 6.16
C ASP A 117 -16.83 -5.15 6.38
N GLY A 118 -15.72 -5.35 5.66
CA GLY A 118 -14.53 -4.51 5.77
C GLY A 118 -13.60 -4.92 6.91
N LEU A 119 -13.82 -6.05 7.54
CA LEU A 119 -12.90 -6.63 8.53
C LEU A 119 -11.81 -7.44 7.82
N MET A 120 -10.71 -7.64 8.54
CA MET A 120 -9.54 -8.39 8.10
C MET A 120 -8.96 -9.15 9.28
N ASP A 121 -8.70 -10.43 9.06
CA ASP A 121 -7.93 -11.30 9.94
C ASP A 121 -6.65 -11.75 9.25
N PHE A 122 -5.80 -12.46 9.95
CA PHE A 122 -4.56 -13.02 9.42
C PHE A 122 -4.49 -14.52 9.63
N VAL A 123 -3.84 -15.20 8.69
CA VAL A 123 -3.63 -16.65 8.67
C VAL A 123 -2.14 -16.90 8.61
N GLU A 124 -1.63 -17.84 9.41
CA GLU A 124 -0.23 -18.27 9.34
C GLU A 124 0.00 -19.13 8.10
N ILE A 125 1.04 -18.81 7.34
CA ILE A 125 1.39 -19.45 6.07
C ILE A 125 2.78 -20.03 6.14
N HIS A 126 2.90 -21.30 5.80
CA HIS A 126 4.16 -22.06 5.74
C HIS A 126 4.56 -22.44 4.30
N ASP A 127 3.60 -22.51 3.39
CA ASP A 127 3.82 -22.88 1.99
C ASP A 127 2.96 -22.02 1.06
N LEU A 128 3.61 -21.07 0.39
CA LEU A 128 2.93 -20.11 -0.51
C LEU A 128 2.24 -20.80 -1.71
N GLU A 129 2.74 -21.95 -2.15
CA GLU A 129 2.16 -22.65 -3.31
C GLU A 129 0.95 -23.51 -2.91
N LYS A 130 0.99 -24.12 -1.71
CA LYS A 130 -0.05 -25.05 -1.27
C LYS A 130 -1.17 -24.39 -0.48
N GLU A 131 -0.87 -23.31 0.24
CA GLU A 131 -1.80 -22.71 1.21
C GLU A 131 -2.52 -21.46 0.67
N LEU A 132 -2.11 -20.96 -0.50
CA LEU A 132 -2.77 -19.86 -1.16
C LEU A 132 -3.66 -20.34 -2.32
N VAL A 133 -4.67 -19.54 -2.62
CA VAL A 133 -5.54 -19.67 -3.81
C VAL A 133 -5.64 -18.30 -4.48
N GLU A 134 -5.84 -18.34 -5.79
CA GLU A 134 -6.15 -17.11 -6.53
C GLU A 134 -7.57 -16.64 -6.15
N GLY A 135 -7.62 -15.49 -5.49
CA GLY A 135 -8.85 -14.83 -5.07
C GLY A 135 -9.37 -13.82 -6.10
N ARG A 136 -10.19 -12.88 -5.63
CA ARG A 136 -10.70 -11.80 -6.49
C ARG A 136 -9.57 -10.89 -6.96
N PHE A 137 -9.65 -10.43 -8.20
CA PHE A 137 -8.66 -9.52 -8.82
C PHE A 137 -7.25 -10.12 -8.96
N HIS A 138 -7.15 -11.44 -9.12
CA HIS A 138 -5.87 -12.17 -9.21
C HIS A 138 -4.94 -11.98 -7.98
N VAL A 139 -5.52 -11.65 -6.85
CA VAL A 139 -4.80 -11.58 -5.56
C VAL A 139 -4.73 -12.98 -4.96
N HIS A 140 -3.55 -13.40 -4.54
CA HIS A 140 -3.41 -14.65 -3.81
C HIS A 140 -3.83 -14.43 -2.35
N GLU A 141 -4.79 -15.21 -1.90
CA GLU A 141 -5.35 -15.17 -0.54
C GLU A 141 -5.16 -16.53 0.15
N PRO A 142 -5.04 -16.57 1.49
CA PRO A 142 -5.03 -17.83 2.22
C PRO A 142 -6.28 -18.66 1.94
N LYS A 143 -6.13 -19.98 1.88
CA LYS A 143 -7.26 -20.92 1.81
C LYS A 143 -8.16 -20.73 3.03
N LYS A 144 -9.48 -20.75 2.83
CA LYS A 144 -10.49 -20.47 3.88
C LYS A 144 -10.51 -21.51 5.00
N GLU A 145 -10.00 -22.71 4.72
CA GLU A 145 -9.92 -23.81 5.67
C GLU A 145 -8.80 -23.65 6.70
N LEU A 146 -7.86 -22.76 6.44
CA LEU A 146 -6.75 -22.50 7.35
C LEU A 146 -7.23 -21.73 8.57
N PRO A 147 -6.68 -22.03 9.77
CA PRO A 147 -7.10 -21.39 10.99
C PRO A 147 -6.67 -19.92 11.06
N ILE A 148 -7.55 -19.08 11.55
CA ILE A 148 -7.23 -17.68 11.82
C ILE A 148 -6.20 -17.60 12.95
N TYR A 149 -5.13 -16.86 12.74
CA TYR A 149 -4.13 -16.59 13.75
C TYR A 149 -4.69 -15.69 14.87
N ARG A 150 -4.49 -16.06 16.12
CA ARG A 150 -5.04 -15.35 17.29
C ARG A 150 -3.95 -14.82 18.25
N GLY A 151 -2.70 -15.05 17.92
CA GLY A 151 -1.57 -14.56 18.72
C GLY A 151 -1.26 -13.07 18.47
N PRO A 152 -0.25 -12.54 19.16
CA PRO A 152 0.20 -11.16 18.95
C PRO A 152 0.84 -10.98 17.56
N ILE A 153 0.63 -9.82 16.97
CA ILE A 153 1.23 -9.42 15.69
C ILE A 153 2.16 -8.23 15.96
N PRO A 154 3.46 -8.47 16.19
CA PRO A 154 4.39 -7.42 16.59
C PRO A 154 4.82 -6.52 15.43
N PHE A 155 4.76 -7.00 14.17
CA PHE A 155 5.22 -6.26 13.01
C PHE A 155 4.26 -6.41 11.82
N VAL A 156 3.97 -5.30 11.13
CA VAL A 156 3.05 -5.26 9.99
C VAL A 156 3.69 -4.55 8.81
N LEU A 157 3.89 -5.25 7.71
CA LEU A 157 4.18 -4.68 6.40
C LEU A 157 2.85 -4.22 5.78
N THR A 158 2.74 -2.94 5.48
CA THR A 158 1.48 -2.31 5.08
C THR A 158 1.57 -1.80 3.65
N PRO A 159 0.71 -2.27 2.73
CA PRO A 159 0.62 -1.73 1.38
C PRO A 159 -0.14 -0.40 1.36
N GLY A 160 0.04 0.37 0.29
CA GLY A 160 -0.69 1.61 0.09
C GLY A 160 -0.61 2.13 -1.34
N VAL A 161 -1.42 3.13 -1.62
CA VAL A 161 -1.41 3.86 -2.89
C VAL A 161 -0.42 5.01 -2.85
N GLU A 162 -0.36 5.70 -1.70
CA GLU A 162 0.50 6.85 -1.48
C GLU A 162 0.96 6.89 -0.02
N PHE A 163 2.19 7.28 0.18
CA PHE A 163 2.80 7.46 1.48
C PHE A 163 3.45 8.84 1.60
N SER A 164 3.84 9.23 2.80
CA SER A 164 4.71 10.37 3.05
C SER A 164 5.69 10.06 4.16
N TRP A 165 6.87 10.67 4.12
CA TRP A 165 7.95 10.37 5.07
C TRP A 165 7.60 10.63 6.54
N ASN A 166 6.55 11.39 6.81
CA ASN A 166 6.01 11.58 8.16
C ASN A 166 5.04 10.45 8.60
N GLY A 167 4.98 9.34 7.87
CA GLY A 167 4.15 8.19 8.20
C GLY A 167 2.73 8.23 7.63
N GLY A 168 2.35 9.27 6.91
CA GLY A 168 1.06 9.32 6.24
C GLY A 168 0.90 8.19 5.23
N ARG A 169 -0.31 7.57 5.18
CA ARG A 169 -0.64 6.50 4.25
C ARG A 169 -2.05 6.66 3.71
N HIS A 170 -2.19 6.63 2.41
CA HIS A 170 -3.47 6.44 1.73
C HIS A 170 -3.55 5.02 1.15
N GLY A 171 -4.56 4.28 1.55
CA GLY A 171 -4.88 2.97 0.99
C GLY A 171 -5.93 3.05 -0.12
N HIS A 172 -6.41 1.89 -0.56
CA HIS A 172 -7.42 1.75 -1.62
C HIS A 172 -8.85 2.21 -1.23
N GLY A 173 -9.02 2.86 -0.09
CA GLY A 173 -10.28 3.50 0.34
C GLY A 173 -11.27 2.59 1.08
N LYS A 174 -10.97 1.30 1.28
CA LYS A 174 -11.83 0.37 2.03
C LYS A 174 -11.55 0.34 3.54
N GLY A 175 -10.42 0.91 3.99
CA GLY A 175 -10.04 1.06 5.39
C GLY A 175 -9.74 -0.25 6.14
N TYR A 176 -9.46 -1.35 5.45
CA TYR A 176 -9.12 -2.64 6.09
C TYR A 176 -7.94 -2.50 7.04
N TYR A 177 -6.83 -1.94 6.54
CA TYR A 177 -5.63 -1.76 7.34
C TYR A 177 -5.85 -0.77 8.49
N ASP A 178 -6.55 0.34 8.28
CA ASP A 178 -6.76 1.34 9.33
C ASP A 178 -7.55 0.74 10.50
N ARG A 179 -8.62 -0.02 10.21
CA ARG A 179 -9.39 -0.72 11.26
C ARG A 179 -8.57 -1.79 11.96
N PHE A 180 -7.75 -2.55 11.23
CA PHE A 180 -6.89 -3.57 11.81
C PHE A 180 -5.79 -2.95 12.69
N LEU A 181 -5.08 -1.94 12.17
CA LEU A 181 -3.99 -1.27 12.88
C LEU A 181 -4.47 -0.50 14.11
N ALA A 182 -5.68 0.08 14.07
CA ALA A 182 -6.29 0.72 15.23
C ALA A 182 -6.54 -0.26 16.38
N LYS A 183 -6.84 -1.53 16.07
CA LYS A 183 -7.00 -2.61 17.07
C LYS A 183 -5.66 -3.19 17.56
N ASN A 184 -4.56 -2.89 16.85
CA ASN A 184 -3.21 -3.40 17.14
C ASN A 184 -2.21 -2.24 17.28
N PRO A 185 -2.43 -1.29 18.24
CA PRO A 185 -1.61 -0.08 18.35
C PRO A 185 -0.14 -0.37 18.68
N GLN A 186 0.15 -1.48 19.37
CA GLN A 186 1.49 -1.91 19.76
C GLN A 186 2.31 -2.47 18.59
N ALA A 187 1.68 -2.85 17.47
CA ALA A 187 2.38 -3.37 16.31
C ALA A 187 3.25 -2.30 15.66
N VAL A 188 4.47 -2.65 15.31
CA VAL A 188 5.32 -1.81 14.46
C VAL A 188 4.76 -1.83 13.03
N LYS A 189 4.42 -0.66 12.51
CA LYS A 189 3.78 -0.47 11.20
C LYS A 189 4.83 0.05 10.22
N CYS A 190 5.13 -0.73 9.19
CA CYS A 190 6.08 -0.36 8.14
C CYS A 190 5.37 -0.29 6.79
N GLY A 191 5.28 0.91 6.22
CA GLY A 191 4.77 1.11 4.87
C GLY A 191 5.78 0.64 3.84
N VAL A 192 5.31 -0.08 2.82
CA VAL A 192 6.14 -0.60 1.73
C VAL A 192 5.72 0.07 0.43
N ALA A 193 6.64 0.78 -0.21
CA ALA A 193 6.32 1.63 -1.35
C ALA A 193 7.44 1.68 -2.38
N PHE A 194 7.09 1.92 -3.63
CA PHE A 194 8.04 2.44 -4.61
C PHE A 194 8.33 3.92 -4.33
N SER A 195 9.49 4.41 -4.77
CA SER A 195 9.88 5.81 -4.62
C SER A 195 8.81 6.80 -5.11
N VAL A 196 8.20 6.49 -6.25
CA VAL A 196 7.13 7.31 -6.86
C VAL A 196 5.83 7.37 -6.06
N GLN A 197 5.66 6.49 -5.07
CA GLN A 197 4.50 6.45 -4.19
C GLN A 197 4.71 7.27 -2.90
N VAL A 198 5.91 7.83 -2.69
CA VAL A 198 6.23 8.57 -1.47
C VAL A 198 6.30 10.06 -1.74
N SER A 199 5.43 10.82 -1.07
CA SER A 199 5.38 12.28 -1.15
C SER A 199 6.34 12.92 -0.15
N GLU A 200 7.06 13.95 -0.58
CA GLU A 200 7.84 14.81 0.31
C GLU A 200 6.93 15.69 1.20
N LYS A 201 5.70 15.93 0.76
CA LYS A 201 4.71 16.71 1.53
C LYS A 201 3.89 15.78 2.41
N PRO A 202 3.61 16.17 3.66
CA PRO A 202 2.72 15.43 4.53
C PRO A 202 1.37 15.16 3.88
N LEU A 203 0.86 13.94 4.00
CA LEU A 203 -0.50 13.59 3.57
C LEU A 203 -1.51 14.10 4.58
N THR A 204 -2.67 14.54 4.09
CA THR A 204 -3.81 14.87 4.95
C THR A 204 -4.49 13.59 5.39
N LEU A 205 -4.36 13.25 6.65
CA LEU A 205 -4.98 12.09 7.27
C LEU A 205 -6.33 12.43 7.88
N LYS A 206 -7.24 11.47 7.87
CA LYS A 206 -8.51 11.54 8.60
C LYS A 206 -8.30 11.04 10.04
N PRO A 207 -9.21 11.33 10.98
CA PRO A 207 -9.09 10.90 12.37
C PRO A 207 -8.98 9.38 12.59
N HIS A 208 -9.42 8.59 11.62
CA HIS A 208 -9.37 7.12 11.69
C HIS A 208 -8.21 6.51 10.89
N ASP A 209 -7.45 7.31 10.15
CA ASP A 209 -6.27 6.83 9.44
C ASP A 209 -5.14 6.59 10.44
N VAL A 210 -4.48 5.45 10.33
CA VAL A 210 -3.39 5.07 11.23
C VAL A 210 -2.04 5.32 10.55
N PRO A 211 -1.20 6.22 11.09
CA PRO A 211 0.11 6.50 10.52
C PRO A 211 1.07 5.31 10.69
N MET A 212 2.04 5.22 9.77
CA MET A 212 3.14 4.26 9.81
C MET A 212 4.23 4.73 10.79
N ASN A 213 4.91 3.77 11.42
CA ASN A 213 6.11 4.06 12.23
C ASN A 213 7.35 4.19 11.34
N TYR A 214 7.36 3.47 10.22
CA TYR A 214 8.47 3.40 9.27
C TYR A 214 7.96 3.34 7.83
N ILE A 215 8.79 3.82 6.91
CA ILE A 215 8.57 3.68 5.46
C ILE A 215 9.80 3.02 4.85
N VAL A 216 9.61 1.98 4.08
CA VAL A 216 10.64 1.36 3.25
C VAL A 216 10.38 1.68 1.79
N ALA A 217 11.16 2.59 1.27
CA ALA A 217 11.18 3.00 -0.13
C ALA A 217 12.52 3.68 -0.42
N PRO A 218 13.14 3.52 -1.59
CA PRO A 218 14.33 4.29 -1.94
C PRO A 218 13.96 5.76 -2.15
N LYS A 219 14.79 6.68 -1.62
CA LYS A 219 14.66 8.13 -1.86
C LYS A 219 15.36 8.57 -3.12
N ASN A 220 16.40 7.86 -3.49
CA ASN A 220 17.26 8.14 -4.63
C ASN A 220 17.37 6.91 -5.54
N ASP A 221 18.32 6.96 -6.47
CA ASP A 221 18.65 5.81 -7.33
C ASP A 221 19.04 4.59 -6.45
N PRO A 222 18.30 3.48 -6.53
CA PRO A 222 18.57 2.28 -5.73
C PRO A 222 19.98 1.69 -5.91
N GLU A 223 20.67 2.03 -7.01
CA GLU A 223 22.04 1.58 -7.24
C GLU A 223 23.09 2.41 -6.47
N LYS A 224 22.71 3.61 -6.01
CA LYS A 224 23.59 4.57 -5.33
C LYS A 224 23.28 4.73 -3.86
N GLU A 225 22.14 4.22 -3.43
CA GLU A 225 21.65 4.33 -2.06
C GLU A 225 21.76 2.99 -1.34
N MET A 226 22.34 2.99 -0.14
CA MET A 226 22.36 1.79 0.69
C MET A 226 20.96 1.45 1.21
N PRO A 227 20.54 0.18 1.12
CA PRO A 227 19.24 -0.25 1.61
C PRO A 227 19.03 0.04 3.11
N HIS A 228 17.98 0.76 3.44
CA HIS A 228 17.61 1.07 4.82
C HIS A 228 16.09 1.33 4.94
N VAL A 229 15.59 1.38 6.17
CA VAL A 229 14.20 1.70 6.47
C VAL A 229 14.15 3.03 7.20
N GLU A 230 13.37 3.98 6.65
CA GLU A 230 13.22 5.30 7.24
C GLU A 230 12.23 5.28 8.40
N LYS A 231 12.62 5.90 9.52
CA LYS A 231 11.69 6.18 10.61
C LYS A 231 10.80 7.36 10.24
N ALA A 232 9.48 7.21 10.38
CA ALA A 232 8.57 8.30 10.11
C ALA A 232 8.79 9.46 11.10
N THR A 233 8.88 10.67 10.55
CA THR A 233 9.05 11.89 11.34
C THR A 233 7.66 12.46 11.64
N VAL A 234 7.10 12.12 12.80
CA VAL A 234 5.81 12.62 13.27
C VAL A 234 5.94 14.05 13.75
#